data_76d5818056bdd2fef41ee89209809b5c
#
_entry.id   76d5818056bdd2fef41ee89209809b5c
#
_cell.length_a   1.000
_cell.length_b   1.000
_cell.length_c   1.000
_cell.angle_alpha   90.00
_cell.angle_beta   90.00
_cell.angle_gamma   90.00
#
_symmetry.space_group_name_H-M   'P 1'
#
loop_
_entity.id
_entity.type
_entity.pdbx_description
1 polymer ?
#
loop_
_entity_poly.entity_id
_entity_poly.type
_entity_poly.pdbx_seq_one_letter_code
_entity_poly.pdbx_strand_id
1 'polypeptide(L)'
;MAKLFGGQGTPIDGCSLSAKEAALSAQEKYAPRPYCLVSDWTILDLEVNSDELMALHTRGLEPVLVYAPCVVLDSRGRYQPGDWVRTSFQIGFESSGFFLTKNTVYVLLGRGNRQWITIDDLDALVGQ
;
A
#
# COMPACT_ATOMS: atom_id res chain seq x y z
N MET A 1 11.86 -1.04 12.82
CA MET A 1 11.79 0.29 12.29
C MET A 1 11.20 1.28 13.28
N ALA A 2 11.76 2.45 13.33
CA ALA A 2 11.23 3.50 14.18
C ALA A 2 9.81 3.86 13.74
N LYS A 3 9.10 4.51 14.64
CA LYS A 3 7.74 4.94 14.36
C LYS A 3 7.76 5.97 13.25
N LEU A 4 7.13 5.63 12.15
CA LEU A 4 7.20 6.44 10.95
C LEU A 4 6.53 7.81 11.13
N PHE A 5 5.42 7.85 11.85
CA PHE A 5 4.61 9.06 12.01
C PHE A 5 4.44 9.45 13.47
N GLY A 6 5.38 9.08 14.31
CA GLY A 6 5.31 9.39 15.74
C GLY A 6 4.23 8.64 16.50
N GLY A 7 3.34 7.99 15.82
CA GLY A 7 2.29 7.19 16.44
C GLY A 7 2.65 5.73 16.48
N GLN A 8 1.75 4.94 17.02
CA GLN A 8 1.92 3.49 17.06
C GLN A 8 0.93 2.85 16.12
N GLY A 9 1.45 2.13 15.14
CA GLY A 9 0.62 1.35 14.25
C GLY A 9 0.12 0.08 14.94
N THR A 10 -0.94 -0.49 14.40
CA THR A 10 -1.43 -1.79 14.80
C THR A 10 -0.80 -2.82 13.88
N PRO A 11 -0.10 -3.84 14.44
CA PRO A 11 0.45 -4.90 13.61
C PRO A 11 -0.66 -5.63 12.86
N ILE A 12 -0.40 -5.95 11.60
CA ILE A 12 -1.37 -6.62 10.75
C ILE A 12 -0.64 -7.58 9.82
N ASP A 13 -1.21 -8.76 9.59
CA ASP A 13 -0.64 -9.74 8.70
C ASP A 13 -1.01 -9.43 7.25
N GLY A 14 -0.04 -9.56 6.37
CA GLY A 14 -0.25 -9.41 4.94
C GLY A 14 -0.21 -10.76 4.24
N CYS A 15 0.45 -10.79 3.08
CA CYS A 15 0.56 -11.99 2.26
C CYS A 15 1.59 -12.94 2.87
N SER A 16 1.19 -14.19 3.13
CA SER A 16 2.06 -15.19 3.73
C SER A 16 2.89 -15.97 2.70
N LEU A 17 2.64 -15.74 1.42
CA LEU A 17 3.36 -16.42 0.35
C LEU A 17 4.79 -15.90 0.23
N SER A 18 5.68 -16.71 -0.32
CA SER A 18 7.01 -16.24 -0.71
C SER A 18 6.87 -15.18 -1.81
N ALA A 19 7.94 -14.42 -2.04
CA ALA A 19 7.92 -13.41 -3.11
C ALA A 19 7.59 -14.04 -4.46
N LYS A 20 8.18 -15.18 -4.76
CA LYS A 20 7.94 -15.88 -6.02
C LYS A 20 6.49 -16.33 -6.16
N GLU A 21 5.95 -16.94 -5.12
CA GLU A 21 4.56 -17.40 -5.12
C GLU A 21 3.58 -16.23 -5.20
N ALA A 22 3.89 -15.14 -4.48
CA ALA A 22 3.07 -13.95 -4.47
C ALA A 22 3.02 -13.30 -5.86
N ALA A 23 4.17 -13.25 -6.55
CA ALA A 23 4.24 -12.71 -7.91
C ALA A 23 3.37 -13.52 -8.87
N LEU A 24 3.46 -14.86 -8.79
CA LEU A 24 2.65 -15.73 -9.64
C LEU A 24 1.17 -15.56 -9.35
N SER A 25 0.80 -15.48 -8.08
CA SER A 25 -0.59 -15.30 -7.67
C SER A 25 -1.15 -13.98 -8.20
N ALA A 26 -0.39 -12.89 -8.06
CA ALA A 26 -0.82 -11.59 -8.55
C ALA A 26 -1.00 -11.59 -10.06
N GLN A 27 -0.06 -12.21 -10.77
CA GLN A 27 -0.14 -12.31 -12.22
C GLN A 27 -1.38 -13.10 -12.65
N GLU A 28 -1.64 -14.22 -12.01
CA GLU A 28 -2.79 -15.06 -12.37
C GLU A 28 -4.13 -14.38 -12.10
N LYS A 29 -4.23 -13.67 -10.96
CA LYS A 29 -5.50 -13.09 -10.53
C LYS A 29 -5.82 -11.76 -11.20
N TYR A 30 -4.80 -10.98 -11.53
CA TYR A 30 -5.00 -9.57 -11.89
C TYR A 30 -4.41 -9.17 -13.23
N ALA A 31 -3.85 -10.11 -14.00
CA ALA A 31 -3.32 -9.77 -15.33
C ALA A 31 -4.40 -9.11 -16.19
N PRO A 32 -4.06 -8.11 -17.01
CA PRO A 32 -2.70 -7.62 -17.32
C PRO A 32 -2.22 -6.49 -16.39
N ARG A 33 -2.87 -6.30 -15.26
CA ARG A 33 -2.50 -5.23 -14.31
C ARG A 33 -1.11 -5.46 -13.75
N PRO A 34 -0.26 -4.43 -13.70
CA PRO A 34 1.06 -4.60 -13.08
C PRO A 34 0.94 -4.85 -11.59
N TYR A 35 1.94 -5.51 -11.04
CA TYR A 35 2.00 -5.77 -9.60
C TYR A 35 3.34 -5.33 -9.04
N CYS A 36 3.34 -5.00 -7.75
CA CYS A 36 4.54 -4.57 -7.04
C CYS A 36 4.54 -5.24 -5.66
N LEU A 37 5.57 -6.00 -5.38
CA LEU A 37 5.74 -6.67 -4.10
C LEU A 37 6.51 -5.75 -3.16
N VAL A 38 5.99 -5.55 -1.95
CA VAL A 38 6.61 -4.64 -0.98
C VAL A 38 6.73 -5.31 0.38
N SER A 39 7.73 -4.89 1.17
CA SER A 39 7.92 -5.36 2.54
C SER A 39 8.01 -4.16 3.49
N ASP A 40 7.90 -4.44 4.79
CA ASP A 40 7.96 -3.41 5.85
C ASP A 40 6.92 -2.30 5.65
N TRP A 41 5.80 -2.66 5.09
CA TRP A 41 4.76 -1.74 4.67
C TRP A 41 3.91 -1.26 5.84
N THR A 42 3.30 -0.09 5.66
CA THR A 42 2.30 0.45 6.57
C THR A 42 1.09 0.88 5.74
N ILE A 43 -0.09 0.38 6.12
CA ILE A 43 -1.34 0.87 5.56
C ILE A 43 -1.69 2.14 6.31
N LEU A 44 -1.92 3.21 5.58
CA LEU A 44 -2.20 4.53 6.14
C LEU A 44 -3.67 4.87 5.92
N ASP A 45 -4.42 4.97 7.01
CA ASP A 45 -5.80 5.47 6.98
C ASP A 45 -5.73 6.98 7.10
N LEU A 46 -6.12 7.68 6.06
CA LEU A 46 -6.03 9.13 6.00
C LEU A 46 -7.24 9.78 6.67
N GLU A 47 -6.98 10.69 7.60
CA GLU A 47 -8.06 11.45 8.25
C GLU A 47 -8.59 12.48 7.26
N VAL A 48 -9.85 12.34 6.87
CA VAL A 48 -10.52 13.23 5.93
C VAL A 48 -11.86 13.68 6.52
N ASN A 49 -12.34 14.85 6.09
CA ASN A 49 -13.67 15.29 6.46
C ASN A 49 -14.73 14.64 5.55
N SER A 50 -16.00 14.87 5.86
CA SER A 50 -17.10 14.23 5.13
C SER A 50 -17.15 14.63 3.66
N ASP A 51 -16.80 15.86 3.32
CA ASP A 51 -16.79 16.31 1.91
C ASP A 51 -15.67 15.63 1.14
N GLU A 52 -14.50 15.51 1.74
CA GLU A 52 -13.36 14.82 1.14
C GLU A 52 -13.67 13.34 0.93
N LEU A 53 -14.30 12.72 1.94
CA LEU A 53 -14.68 11.30 1.84
C LEU A 53 -15.68 11.10 0.70
N MET A 54 -16.67 11.96 0.60
CA MET A 54 -17.67 11.89 -0.46
C MET A 54 -17.02 12.03 -1.84
N ALA A 55 -16.08 12.96 -1.98
CA ALA A 55 -15.37 13.16 -3.24
C ALA A 55 -14.59 11.91 -3.65
N LEU A 56 -13.93 11.26 -2.69
CA LEU A 56 -13.21 10.01 -2.96
C LEU A 56 -14.17 8.89 -3.34
N HIS A 57 -15.25 8.72 -2.59
CA HIS A 57 -16.23 7.66 -2.85
C HIS A 57 -16.89 7.82 -4.22
N THR A 58 -17.12 9.05 -4.65
CA THR A 58 -17.66 9.33 -5.99
C THR A 58 -16.73 8.80 -7.08
N ARG A 59 -15.43 8.75 -6.80
CA ARG A 59 -14.43 8.24 -7.73
C ARG A 59 -14.11 6.76 -7.50
N GLY A 60 -14.82 6.09 -6.60
CA GLY A 60 -14.58 4.70 -6.28
C GLY A 60 -13.33 4.48 -5.43
N LEU A 61 -12.90 5.48 -4.69
CA LEU A 61 -11.67 5.43 -3.90
C LEU A 61 -11.97 5.47 -2.40
N GLU A 62 -11.12 4.80 -1.62
CA GLU A 62 -11.11 4.92 -0.16
C GLU A 62 -9.93 5.80 0.27
N PRO A 63 -10.04 6.51 1.41
CA PRO A 63 -8.93 7.34 1.90
C PRO A 63 -7.87 6.48 2.61
N VAL A 64 -7.34 5.53 1.87
CA VAL A 64 -6.38 4.55 2.37
C VAL A 64 -5.27 4.41 1.33
N LEU A 65 -4.03 4.43 1.78
CA LEU A 65 -2.89 4.20 0.90
C LEU A 65 -1.84 3.40 1.65
N VAL A 66 -0.79 2.99 0.95
CA VAL A 66 0.30 2.23 1.55
C VAL A 66 1.61 2.97 1.36
N TYR A 67 2.40 3.02 2.41
CA TYR A 67 3.80 3.41 2.34
C TYR A 67 4.65 2.18 2.61
N ALA A 68 5.64 1.95 1.78
CA ALA A 68 6.60 0.87 1.98
C ALA A 68 8.01 1.37 1.71
N PRO A 69 8.94 1.21 2.66
CA PRO A 69 10.33 1.64 2.45
C PRO A 69 11.09 0.70 1.54
N CYS A 70 10.56 -0.49 1.25
CA CYS A 70 11.31 -1.48 0.50
C CYS A 70 10.45 -2.20 -0.54
N VAL A 71 10.68 -1.86 -1.80
CA VAL A 71 10.15 -2.63 -2.93
C VAL A 71 10.99 -3.89 -3.06
N VAL A 72 10.33 -5.03 -3.17
CA VAL A 72 10.98 -6.32 -3.39
C VAL A 72 11.08 -6.62 -4.88
N LEU A 73 9.99 -6.36 -5.61
CA LEU A 73 9.94 -6.61 -7.05
C LEU A 73 8.79 -5.80 -7.65
N ASP A 74 9.06 -5.08 -8.74
CA ASP A 74 8.02 -4.43 -9.51
C ASP A 74 7.96 -5.08 -10.90
N SER A 75 6.77 -5.54 -11.29
CA SER A 75 6.58 -6.31 -12.52
C SER A 75 6.94 -5.54 -13.80
N ARG A 76 6.91 -4.21 -13.74
CA ARG A 76 7.22 -3.34 -14.87
C ARG A 76 8.56 -2.62 -14.72
N GLY A 77 9.31 -2.91 -13.67
CA GLY A 77 10.60 -2.26 -13.44
C GLY A 77 10.51 -0.76 -13.16
N ARG A 78 9.36 -0.26 -12.75
CA ARG A 78 9.17 1.16 -12.41
C ARG A 78 9.94 1.53 -11.16
N TYR A 79 10.11 0.59 -10.25
CA TYR A 79 10.86 0.71 -9.01
C TYR A 79 11.90 -0.39 -8.97
N GLN A 80 13.08 -0.07 -8.45
CA GLN A 80 14.12 -1.05 -8.24
C GLN A 80 14.00 -1.68 -6.85
N PRO A 81 14.46 -2.93 -6.67
CA PRO A 81 14.48 -3.52 -5.33
C PRO A 81 15.20 -2.59 -4.35
N GLY A 82 14.58 -2.36 -3.21
CA GLY A 82 15.11 -1.45 -2.20
C GLY A 82 14.57 -0.03 -2.28
N ASP A 83 13.91 0.35 -3.36
CA ASP A 83 13.26 1.66 -3.46
C ASP A 83 12.08 1.74 -2.49
N TRP A 84 11.75 2.95 -2.07
CA TRP A 84 10.52 3.17 -1.32
C TRP A 84 9.39 3.53 -2.27
N VAL A 85 8.15 3.31 -1.82
CA VAL A 85 6.97 3.65 -2.61
C VAL A 85 5.85 4.14 -1.71
N ARG A 86 5.10 5.11 -2.20
CA ARG A 86 3.82 5.53 -1.63
C ARG A 86 2.78 5.34 -2.72
N THR A 87 1.75 4.56 -2.42
CA THR A 87 0.73 4.21 -3.42
C THR A 87 -0.29 5.35 -3.59
N SER A 88 -1.09 5.25 -4.63
CA SER A 88 -2.32 6.01 -4.72
C SER A 88 -3.39 5.38 -3.84
N PHE A 89 -4.60 5.94 -3.86
CA PHE A 89 -5.69 5.50 -2.97
C PHE A 89 -6.22 4.12 -3.35
N GLN A 90 -6.71 3.43 -2.35
CA GLN A 90 -7.26 2.09 -2.46
C GLN A 90 -8.56 2.09 -3.28
N ILE A 91 -8.67 1.13 -4.21
CA ILE A 91 -9.95 0.79 -4.81
C ILE A 91 -10.50 -0.52 -4.26
N GLY A 92 -9.64 -1.36 -3.68
CA GLY A 92 -10.04 -2.62 -3.09
C GLY A 92 -8.91 -3.23 -2.28
N PHE A 93 -9.26 -4.21 -1.47
CA PHE A 93 -8.28 -4.91 -0.65
C PHE A 93 -8.74 -6.35 -0.41
N GLU A 94 -7.84 -7.30 -0.65
CA GLU A 94 -8.08 -8.69 -0.30
C GLU A 94 -7.33 -9.03 0.97
N SER A 95 -7.99 -9.73 1.87
CA SER A 95 -7.42 -10.06 3.18
C SER A 95 -6.15 -10.89 3.11
N SER A 96 -5.88 -11.50 1.96
CA SER A 96 -4.63 -12.22 1.73
C SER A 96 -3.43 -11.29 1.45
N GLY A 97 -3.62 -9.98 1.52
CA GLY A 97 -2.54 -9.02 1.42
C GLY A 97 -2.40 -8.35 0.06
N PHE A 98 -3.45 -8.35 -0.76
CA PHE A 98 -3.42 -7.66 -2.05
C PHE A 98 -4.15 -6.32 -1.92
N PHE A 99 -3.38 -5.24 -2.07
CA PHE A 99 -3.87 -3.88 -1.99
C PHE A 99 -4.00 -3.33 -3.42
N LEU A 100 -5.22 -2.99 -3.81
CA LEU A 100 -5.49 -2.62 -5.20
C LEU A 100 -5.65 -1.12 -5.34
N THR A 101 -4.93 -0.56 -6.30
CA THR A 101 -5.13 0.81 -6.78
C THR A 101 -5.64 0.73 -8.21
N LYS A 102 -5.98 1.87 -8.79
CA LYS A 102 -6.51 1.88 -10.15
C LYS A 102 -5.58 1.22 -11.16
N ASN A 103 -4.28 1.35 -10.98
CA ASN A 103 -3.31 0.92 -11.97
C ASN A 103 -2.43 -0.25 -11.55
N THR A 104 -2.41 -0.61 -10.27
CA THR A 104 -1.41 -1.55 -9.76
C THR A 104 -1.99 -2.38 -8.64
N VAL A 105 -1.53 -3.63 -8.55
CA VAL A 105 -1.76 -4.50 -7.40
C VAL A 105 -0.49 -4.48 -6.56
N TYR A 106 -0.59 -4.03 -5.32
CA TYR A 106 0.52 -4.07 -4.37
C TYR A 106 0.36 -5.29 -3.48
N VAL A 107 1.36 -6.17 -3.50
CA VAL A 107 1.34 -7.35 -2.65
C VAL A 107 2.12 -7.03 -1.39
N LEU A 108 1.42 -7.02 -0.26
CA LEU A 108 1.96 -6.64 1.03
C LEU A 108 2.54 -7.88 1.70
N LEU A 109 3.85 -8.11 1.50
CA LEU A 109 4.51 -9.34 1.96
C LEU A 109 4.73 -9.34 3.46
N GLY A 110 4.41 -10.47 4.08
CA GLY A 110 4.70 -10.66 5.49
C GLY A 110 3.83 -9.78 6.38
N ARG A 111 4.41 -9.35 7.47
CA ARG A 111 3.72 -8.56 8.49
C ARG A 111 4.07 -7.09 8.35
N GLY A 112 3.09 -6.24 8.53
CA GLY A 112 3.28 -4.79 8.51
C GLY A 112 2.47 -4.12 9.60
N ASN A 113 2.11 -2.87 9.36
CA ASN A 113 1.37 -2.07 10.31
C ASN A 113 0.23 -1.33 9.61
N ARG A 114 -0.72 -0.86 10.41
CA ARG A 114 -1.78 0.02 9.94
C ARG A 114 -1.94 1.14 10.95
N GLN A 115 -2.03 2.39 10.48
CA GLN A 115 -2.21 3.52 11.38
C GLN A 115 -2.93 4.68 10.69
N TRP A 116 -3.50 5.55 11.50
CA TRP A 116 -4.13 6.79 11.04
C TRP A 116 -3.08 7.88 10.90
N ILE A 117 -3.21 8.69 9.84
CA ILE A 117 -2.38 9.88 9.67
C ILE A 117 -3.23 11.05 9.19
N THR A 118 -2.71 12.26 9.38
CA THR A 118 -3.31 13.47 8.84
C THR A 118 -2.76 13.75 7.45
N ILE A 119 -3.43 14.66 6.73
CA ILE A 119 -2.93 15.11 5.42
C ILE A 119 -1.57 15.77 5.58
N ASP A 120 -1.37 16.53 6.66
CA ASP A 120 -0.09 17.19 6.93
C ASP A 120 1.04 16.18 7.11
N ASP A 121 0.78 15.09 7.84
CA ASP A 121 1.75 14.02 8.03
C ASP A 121 2.09 13.35 6.69
N LEU A 122 1.11 13.18 5.83
CA LEU A 122 1.32 12.60 4.51
C LEU A 122 2.19 13.50 3.65
N ASP A 123 1.94 14.81 3.68
CA ASP A 123 2.73 15.77 2.92
C ASP A 123 4.16 15.82 3.42
N ALA A 124 4.38 15.71 4.73
CA ALA A 124 5.71 15.64 5.31
C ALA A 124 6.47 14.40 4.84
N LEU A 125 5.76 13.27 4.70
CA LEU A 125 6.36 12.04 4.18
C LEU A 125 6.85 12.22 2.74
N VAL A 126 6.07 12.90 1.91
CA VAL A 126 6.43 13.15 0.51
C VAL A 126 7.70 13.99 0.41
N GLY A 127 7.94 14.86 1.37
CA GLY A 127 9.12 15.70 1.38
C GLY A 127 10.42 15.01 1.80
N GLN A 128 10.35 13.75 2.15
CA GLN A 128 11.54 13.00 2.63
C GLN A 128 12.57 12.76 1.53
#